data_77fbc76cb928ed4351b2e07e9576f349
#
_entry.id   77fbc76cb928ed4351b2e07e9576f349
#
_cell.length_a   1.000
_cell.length_b   1.000
_cell.length_c   1.000
_cell.angle_alpha   90.00
_cell.angle_beta   90.00
_cell.angle_gamma   90.00
#
_symmetry.space_group_name_H-M   'P 1'
#
loop_
_entity.id
_entity.type
_entity.pdbx_description
1 polymer ?
#
loop_
_entity_poly.entity_id
_entity_poly.type
_entity_poly.pdbx_seq_one_letter_code
_entity_poly.pdbx_strand_id
1 'polypeptide(L)'
;WHIECSALALRELGTTIDLHGGGSDLIFPHHECERAQSEAATGQQFVKHWMHVAMVSMDGHKMSKSRGNLVFVDKLRTQHDPMAIRLGLIEHHYRTEWEWDDQLMARNEARLAQWKSAAQVGNSQGDSGLLAEVRSALDNDLDTPTAVALVDAAAKNGVAVGDSARLLGVVI
;
A
#
# COMPACT_ATOMS: atom_id res chain seq x y z
N TRP A 1 -7.37 -8.14 24.90
CA TRP A 1 -7.10 -7.77 23.52
C TRP A 1 -5.61 -7.53 23.27
N HIS A 2 -4.97 -6.52 23.84
CA HIS A 2 -3.53 -6.27 23.62
C HIS A 2 -2.64 -7.45 24.01
N ILE A 3 -2.93 -8.10 25.13
CA ILE A 3 -2.14 -9.23 25.63
C ILE A 3 -2.20 -10.46 24.72
N GLU A 4 -3.26 -10.64 23.98
CA GLU A 4 -3.39 -11.73 23.00
C GLU A 4 -2.37 -11.56 21.88
N CYS A 5 -2.27 -10.35 21.32
CA CYS A 5 -1.30 -10.04 20.28
C CYS A 5 0.14 -10.13 20.81
N SER A 6 0.43 -9.60 22.01
CA SER A 6 1.74 -9.73 22.65
C SER A 6 2.14 -11.19 22.85
N ALA A 7 1.23 -12.03 23.36
CA ALA A 7 1.51 -13.44 23.60
C ALA A 7 1.68 -14.23 22.30
N LEU A 8 0.83 -13.96 21.29
CA LEU A 8 0.94 -14.61 19.97
C LEU A 8 2.24 -14.22 19.26
N ALA A 9 2.58 -12.92 19.26
CA ALA A 9 3.82 -12.44 18.67
C ALA A 9 5.05 -13.10 19.32
N LEU A 10 5.09 -13.14 20.64
CA LEU A 10 6.18 -13.79 21.38
C LEU A 10 6.31 -15.27 21.03
N ARG A 11 5.19 -15.98 20.95
CA ARG A 11 5.14 -17.42 20.65
C ARG A 11 5.58 -17.75 19.22
N GLU A 12 5.08 -17.00 18.23
CA GLU A 12 5.27 -17.33 16.82
C GLU A 12 6.51 -16.66 16.21
N LEU A 13 6.90 -15.47 16.69
CA LEU A 13 7.92 -14.64 16.08
C LEU A 13 9.15 -14.42 16.99
N GLY A 14 9.06 -14.82 18.26
CA GLY A 14 10.14 -14.65 19.23
C GLY A 14 10.08 -13.31 19.98
N THR A 15 11.16 -13.02 20.71
CA THR A 15 11.18 -11.87 21.63
C THR A 15 11.31 -10.52 20.94
N THR A 16 11.88 -10.51 19.72
CA THR A 16 12.11 -9.29 18.94
C THR A 16 11.63 -9.49 17.50
N ILE A 17 10.77 -8.61 17.03
CA ILE A 17 10.20 -8.61 15.68
C ILE A 17 10.94 -7.59 14.81
N ASP A 18 11.24 -7.92 13.56
CA ASP A 18 11.93 -7.00 12.65
C ASP A 18 11.03 -5.84 12.22
N LEU A 19 9.77 -6.14 11.85
CA LEU A 19 8.79 -5.16 11.42
C LEU A 19 7.41 -5.50 11.99
N HIS A 20 6.79 -4.52 12.66
CA HIS A 20 5.41 -4.62 13.15
C HIS A 20 4.59 -3.47 12.55
N GLY A 21 3.49 -3.81 11.92
CA GLY A 21 2.65 -2.83 11.23
C GLY A 21 1.19 -2.87 11.61
N GLY A 22 0.48 -1.77 11.34
CA GLY A 22 -0.95 -1.66 11.55
C GLY A 22 -1.52 -0.32 11.08
N GLY A 23 -2.79 -0.09 11.35
CA GLY A 23 -3.39 1.22 11.12
C GLY A 23 -2.84 2.27 12.09
N SER A 24 -2.84 3.53 11.69
CA SER A 24 -2.38 4.64 12.54
C SER A 24 -3.17 4.76 13.85
N ASP A 25 -4.40 4.27 13.88
CA ASP A 25 -5.25 4.20 15.07
C ASP A 25 -4.78 3.15 16.10
N LEU A 26 -3.89 2.24 15.73
CA LEU A 26 -3.30 1.24 16.64
C LEU A 26 -2.05 1.75 17.35
N ILE A 27 -1.45 2.87 16.94
CA ILE A 27 -0.27 3.43 17.60
C ILE A 27 -0.51 3.51 19.10
N PHE A 28 -1.65 4.08 19.48
CA PHE A 28 -2.08 4.16 20.86
C PHE A 28 -3.59 3.85 20.97
N PRO A 29 -4.01 3.01 21.93
CA PRO A 29 -3.18 2.39 23.00
C PRO A 29 -2.58 1.03 22.59
N HIS A 30 -2.97 0.41 21.45
CA HIS A 30 -2.74 -1.02 21.18
C HIS A 30 -1.25 -1.37 21.10
N HIS A 31 -0.52 -0.79 20.15
CA HIS A 31 0.90 -1.11 19.93
C HIS A 31 1.78 -0.65 21.10
N GLU A 32 1.44 0.46 21.75
CA GLU A 32 2.16 0.90 22.94
C GLU A 32 1.96 -0.06 24.11
N CYS A 33 0.76 -0.62 24.28
CA CYS A 33 0.50 -1.67 25.28
C CYS A 33 1.23 -2.97 24.93
N GLU A 34 1.25 -3.38 23.66
CA GLU A 34 2.00 -4.57 23.23
C GLU A 34 3.49 -4.43 23.52
N ARG A 35 4.06 -3.26 23.20
CA ARG A 35 5.45 -2.95 23.49
C ARG A 35 5.74 -3.03 24.98
N ALA A 36 4.94 -2.34 25.79
CA ALA A 36 5.12 -2.32 27.24
C ALA A 36 5.03 -3.72 27.87
N GLN A 37 4.07 -4.54 27.44
CA GLN A 37 3.87 -5.90 27.92
C GLN A 37 5.03 -6.81 27.52
N SER A 38 5.44 -6.77 26.26
CA SER A 38 6.49 -7.65 25.73
C SER A 38 7.86 -7.30 26.30
N GLU A 39 8.22 -6.01 26.38
CA GLU A 39 9.49 -5.55 26.92
C GLU A 39 9.57 -5.77 28.44
N ALA A 40 8.48 -5.60 29.18
CA ALA A 40 8.43 -5.92 30.60
C ALA A 40 8.59 -7.43 30.88
N ALA A 41 8.03 -8.27 30.03
CA ALA A 41 8.10 -9.74 30.19
C ALA A 41 9.47 -10.32 29.78
N THR A 42 10.11 -9.75 28.75
CA THR A 42 11.31 -10.32 28.14
C THR A 42 12.62 -9.60 28.50
N GLY A 43 12.53 -8.33 28.89
CA GLY A 43 13.69 -7.45 29.07
C GLY A 43 14.41 -7.09 27.77
N GLN A 44 13.78 -7.33 26.60
CA GLN A 44 14.34 -7.08 25.27
C GLN A 44 13.49 -6.13 24.48
N GLN A 45 14.07 -5.44 23.50
CA GLN A 45 13.34 -4.62 22.54
C GLN A 45 12.33 -5.48 21.78
N PHE A 46 11.05 -5.11 21.82
CA PHE A 46 9.98 -5.87 21.18
C PHE A 46 10.02 -5.76 19.66
N VAL A 47 10.13 -4.55 19.11
CA VAL A 47 10.05 -4.29 17.66
C VAL A 47 11.21 -3.40 17.22
N LYS A 48 11.92 -3.78 16.15
CA LYS A 48 12.98 -2.95 15.55
C LYS A 48 12.40 -1.78 14.73
N HIS A 49 11.36 -2.05 13.92
CA HIS A 49 10.74 -1.05 13.04
C HIS A 49 9.22 -1.10 13.13
N TRP A 50 8.61 0.06 13.34
CA TRP A 50 7.16 0.24 13.32
C TRP A 50 6.72 0.86 12.01
N MET A 51 5.65 0.34 11.42
CA MET A 51 5.04 0.88 10.21
C MET A 51 3.54 1.08 10.42
N HIS A 52 3.06 2.31 10.24
CA HIS A 52 1.64 2.61 10.40
C HIS A 52 1.05 3.19 9.12
N VAL A 53 -0.10 2.65 8.72
CA VAL A 53 -0.84 3.04 7.53
C VAL A 53 -1.95 4.00 7.94
N ALA A 54 -2.05 5.13 7.24
CA ALA A 54 -3.10 6.10 7.46
C ALA A 54 -4.48 5.53 7.11
N MET A 55 -5.52 6.14 7.69
CA MET A 55 -6.88 5.65 7.54
C MET A 55 -7.49 6.06 6.20
N VAL A 56 -8.33 5.19 5.67
CA VAL A 56 -9.19 5.49 4.51
C VAL A 56 -10.57 5.85 5.02
N SER A 57 -11.10 6.97 4.55
CA SER A 57 -12.45 7.43 4.84
C SER A 57 -13.41 7.24 3.66
N MET A 58 -14.69 7.34 3.91
CA MET A 58 -15.76 7.41 2.92
C MET A 58 -16.85 8.33 3.45
N ASP A 59 -17.32 9.26 2.63
CA ASP A 59 -18.32 10.28 2.99
C ASP A 59 -17.93 11.09 4.25
N GLY A 60 -16.64 11.48 4.34
CA GLY A 60 -16.09 12.23 5.45
C GLY A 60 -15.95 11.44 6.75
N HIS A 61 -16.11 10.12 6.71
CA HIS A 61 -16.06 9.27 7.89
C HIS A 61 -15.11 8.09 7.70
N LYS A 62 -14.33 7.77 8.76
CA LYS A 62 -13.52 6.55 8.80
C LYS A 62 -14.39 5.33 8.43
N MET A 63 -13.90 4.49 7.52
CA MET A 63 -14.53 3.20 7.21
C MET A 63 -14.55 2.30 8.45
N SER A 64 -15.71 1.78 8.81
CA SER A 64 -15.86 0.86 9.94
C SER A 64 -17.05 -0.09 9.76
N LYS A 65 -16.95 -1.28 10.37
CA LYS A 65 -18.05 -2.26 10.37
C LYS A 65 -19.32 -1.71 10.99
N SER A 66 -19.19 -0.94 12.07
CA SER A 66 -20.34 -0.38 12.81
C SER A 66 -21.11 0.67 12.00
N ARG A 67 -20.47 1.33 11.04
CA ARG A 67 -21.10 2.32 10.14
C ARG A 67 -21.64 1.69 8.86
N GLY A 68 -21.20 0.47 8.52
CA GLY A 68 -21.63 -0.21 7.29
C GLY A 68 -21.05 0.42 6.00
N ASN A 69 -20.06 1.31 6.12
CA ASN A 69 -19.44 2.03 5.00
C ASN A 69 -18.12 1.39 4.53
N LEU A 70 -17.99 0.07 4.66
CA LEU A 70 -16.80 -0.64 4.22
C LEU A 70 -16.86 -0.95 2.72
N VAL A 71 -15.75 -0.72 2.04
CA VAL A 71 -15.51 -1.23 0.70
C VAL A 71 -14.82 -2.59 0.81
N PHE A 72 -15.46 -3.62 0.27
CA PHE A 72 -14.94 -4.98 0.32
C PHE A 72 -14.22 -5.33 -0.98
N VAL A 73 -12.94 -5.66 -0.88
CA VAL A 73 -12.08 -6.00 -2.03
C VAL A 73 -12.59 -7.23 -2.78
N ASP A 74 -13.16 -8.22 -2.09
CA ASP A 74 -13.76 -9.41 -2.71
C ASP A 74 -14.92 -9.03 -3.63
N LYS A 75 -15.75 -8.06 -3.25
CA LYS A 75 -16.83 -7.52 -4.09
C LYS A 75 -16.28 -6.68 -5.26
N LEU A 76 -15.30 -5.81 -5.00
CA LEU A 76 -14.66 -5.02 -6.06
C LEU A 76 -14.08 -5.92 -7.16
N ARG A 77 -13.43 -7.02 -6.79
CA ARG A 77 -12.84 -7.98 -7.74
C ARG A 77 -13.86 -8.68 -8.66
N THR A 78 -15.13 -8.65 -8.35
CA THR A 78 -16.19 -9.17 -9.24
C THR A 78 -16.56 -8.19 -10.36
N GLN A 79 -16.20 -6.91 -10.22
CA GLN A 79 -16.61 -5.83 -11.11
C GLN A 79 -15.43 -5.13 -11.78
N HIS A 80 -14.24 -5.19 -11.17
CA HIS A 80 -13.06 -4.44 -11.57
C HIS A 80 -11.82 -5.34 -11.70
N ASP A 81 -10.90 -4.96 -12.59
CA ASP A 81 -9.60 -5.62 -12.72
C ASP A 81 -8.82 -5.48 -11.40
N PRO A 82 -8.29 -6.59 -10.82
CA PRO A 82 -7.51 -6.53 -9.60
C PRO A 82 -6.32 -5.56 -9.65
N MET A 83 -5.73 -5.34 -10.84
CA MET A 83 -4.64 -4.38 -11.01
C MET A 83 -5.13 -2.94 -10.92
N ALA A 84 -6.36 -2.63 -11.37
CA ALA A 84 -6.97 -1.32 -11.17
C ALA A 84 -7.25 -1.05 -9.68
N ILE A 85 -7.70 -2.06 -8.93
CA ILE A 85 -7.88 -1.95 -7.47
C ILE A 85 -6.53 -1.67 -6.79
N ARG A 86 -5.47 -2.39 -7.18
CA ARG A 86 -4.11 -2.14 -6.67
C ARG A 86 -3.66 -0.72 -6.95
N LEU A 87 -3.83 -0.23 -8.18
CA LEU A 87 -3.48 1.14 -8.56
C LEU A 87 -4.23 2.17 -7.72
N GLY A 88 -5.54 1.98 -7.47
CA GLY A 88 -6.34 2.85 -6.62
C GLY A 88 -5.84 2.93 -5.17
N LEU A 89 -5.22 1.88 -4.65
CA LEU A 89 -4.61 1.89 -3.32
C LEU A 89 -3.25 2.59 -3.33
N ILE A 90 -2.38 2.25 -4.30
CA ILE A 90 -0.99 2.76 -4.32
C ILE A 90 -0.84 4.15 -4.94
N GLU A 91 -1.89 4.73 -5.51
CA GLU A 91 -1.86 6.14 -5.94
C GLU A 91 -1.82 7.11 -4.74
N HIS A 92 -2.02 6.59 -3.52
CA HIS A 92 -1.96 7.34 -2.28
C HIS A 92 -0.74 6.89 -1.46
N HIS A 93 -0.07 7.85 -0.80
CA HIS A 93 1.01 7.51 0.11
C HIS A 93 0.47 6.85 1.37
N TYR A 94 1.07 5.76 1.82
CA TYR A 94 0.56 4.97 2.94
C TYR A 94 0.44 5.74 4.27
N ARG A 95 1.21 6.82 4.46
CA ARG A 95 1.14 7.70 5.64
C ARG A 95 0.08 8.79 5.55
N THR A 96 -0.56 8.97 4.38
CA THR A 96 -1.50 10.06 4.13
C THR A 96 -2.93 9.55 4.19
N GLU A 97 -3.76 10.17 5.02
CA GLU A 97 -5.19 9.89 5.02
C GLU A 97 -5.81 10.31 3.68
N TRP A 98 -6.71 9.49 3.17
CA TRP A 98 -7.41 9.76 1.93
C TRP A 98 -8.85 9.25 1.97
N GLU A 99 -9.66 9.74 1.07
CA GLU A 99 -11.07 9.42 0.99
C GLU A 99 -11.36 8.58 -0.26
N TRP A 100 -12.06 7.47 -0.05
CA TRP A 100 -12.59 6.66 -1.14
C TRP A 100 -13.70 7.43 -1.86
N ASP A 101 -13.58 7.64 -3.15
CA ASP A 101 -14.56 8.28 -4.00
C ASP A 101 -15.07 7.34 -5.11
N ASP A 102 -16.26 7.63 -5.64
CA ASP A 102 -16.91 6.82 -6.67
C ASP A 102 -16.13 6.79 -8.00
N GLN A 103 -15.23 7.73 -8.23
CA GLN A 103 -14.43 7.80 -9.46
C GLN A 103 -13.11 7.04 -9.35
N LEU A 104 -12.74 6.57 -8.16
CA LEU A 104 -11.47 5.91 -7.91
C LEU A 104 -11.25 4.75 -8.88
N MET A 105 -12.23 3.88 -9.02
CA MET A 105 -12.08 2.70 -9.88
C MET A 105 -12.04 3.08 -11.35
N ALA A 106 -12.92 3.97 -11.82
CA ALA A 106 -12.99 4.38 -13.22
C ALA A 106 -11.66 5.02 -13.69
N ARG A 107 -11.07 5.92 -12.87
CA ARG A 107 -9.79 6.55 -13.23
C ARG A 107 -8.62 5.56 -13.23
N ASN A 108 -8.62 4.56 -12.33
CA ASN A 108 -7.57 3.56 -12.28
C ASN A 108 -7.72 2.45 -13.33
N GLU A 109 -8.91 2.15 -13.79
CA GLU A 109 -9.14 1.32 -14.99
C GLU A 109 -8.62 2.01 -16.26
N ALA A 110 -8.88 3.31 -16.40
CA ALA A 110 -8.34 4.09 -17.51
C ALA A 110 -6.80 4.16 -17.48
N ARG A 111 -6.19 4.35 -16.30
CA ARG A 111 -4.74 4.30 -16.09
C ARG A 111 -4.17 2.94 -16.49
N LEU A 112 -4.77 1.86 -16.00
CA LEU A 112 -4.35 0.49 -16.32
C LEU A 112 -4.41 0.19 -17.83
N ALA A 113 -5.48 0.64 -18.50
CA ALA A 113 -5.61 0.50 -19.95
C ALA A 113 -4.51 1.27 -20.70
N GLN A 114 -4.15 2.47 -20.25
CA GLN A 114 -3.05 3.24 -20.81
C GLN A 114 -1.68 2.52 -20.61
N TRP A 115 -1.41 1.96 -19.42
CA TRP A 115 -0.19 1.20 -19.16
C TRP A 115 -0.11 -0.07 -20.02
N LYS A 116 -1.22 -0.82 -20.16
CA LYS A 116 -1.31 -1.98 -21.03
C LYS A 116 -1.02 -1.64 -22.50
N SER A 117 -1.55 -0.51 -22.98
CA SER A 117 -1.28 -0.02 -24.34
C SER A 117 0.19 0.34 -24.55
N ALA A 118 0.80 1.05 -23.60
CA ALA A 118 2.21 1.42 -23.66
C ALA A 118 3.14 0.19 -23.64
N ALA A 119 2.80 -0.84 -22.87
CA ALA A 119 3.57 -2.09 -22.83
C ALA A 119 3.59 -2.84 -24.17
N GLN A 120 2.52 -2.71 -24.98
CA GLN A 120 2.44 -3.38 -26.29
C GLN A 120 3.23 -2.65 -27.39
N VAL A 121 3.39 -1.35 -27.29
CA VAL A 121 3.97 -0.49 -28.35
C VAL A 121 5.38 -0.06 -28.02
N GLY A 122 5.74 -0.03 -26.74
CA GLY A 122 6.99 0.56 -26.26
C GLY A 122 8.23 -0.25 -26.63
N ASN A 123 9.31 0.48 -26.92
CA ASN A 123 10.65 -0.08 -27.11
C ASN A 123 11.24 -0.38 -25.71
N SER A 124 11.68 -1.62 -25.48
CA SER A 124 12.23 -2.09 -24.20
C SER A 124 13.47 -1.31 -23.70
N GLN A 125 14.14 -0.56 -24.57
CA GLN A 125 15.29 0.27 -24.17
C GLN A 125 14.91 1.49 -23.28
N GLY A 126 13.64 1.92 -23.27
CA GLY A 126 13.20 3.06 -22.46
C GLY A 126 12.91 2.74 -21.00
N ASP A 127 12.67 1.49 -20.66
CA ASP A 127 12.20 1.12 -19.29
C ASP A 127 13.33 1.10 -18.23
N SER A 128 14.61 0.93 -18.63
CA SER A 128 15.70 0.85 -17.64
C SER A 128 15.93 2.14 -16.86
N GLY A 129 15.80 3.31 -17.50
CA GLY A 129 15.88 4.61 -16.84
C GLY A 129 14.68 4.84 -15.93
N LEU A 130 13.47 4.58 -16.44
CA LEU A 130 12.24 4.69 -15.68
C LEU A 130 12.24 3.74 -14.45
N LEU A 131 12.71 2.52 -14.61
CA LEU A 131 12.80 1.55 -13.52
C LEU A 131 13.70 2.06 -12.38
N ALA A 132 14.80 2.74 -12.71
CA ALA A 132 15.68 3.33 -11.70
C ALA A 132 15.00 4.50 -10.96
N GLU A 133 14.25 5.34 -11.67
CA GLU A 133 13.49 6.45 -11.06
C GLU A 133 12.37 5.93 -10.15
N VAL A 134 11.63 4.91 -10.59
CA VAL A 134 10.58 4.26 -9.79
C VAL A 134 11.18 3.62 -8.52
N ARG A 135 12.33 2.95 -8.62
CA ARG A 135 13.03 2.42 -7.44
C ARG A 135 13.42 3.54 -6.48
N SER A 136 13.98 4.63 -6.99
CA SER A 136 14.36 5.78 -6.16
C SER A 136 13.17 6.38 -5.41
N ALA A 137 11.98 6.44 -6.04
CA ALA A 137 10.76 6.87 -5.37
C ALA A 137 10.35 5.88 -4.27
N LEU A 138 10.44 4.57 -4.52
CA LEU A 138 10.12 3.56 -3.51
C LEU A 138 11.12 3.52 -2.36
N ASP A 139 12.41 3.79 -2.63
CA ASP A 139 13.44 3.90 -1.60
C ASP A 139 13.25 5.14 -0.71
N ASN A 140 12.50 6.13 -1.19
CA ASN A 140 12.09 7.31 -0.45
C ASN A 140 10.77 7.09 0.30
N ASP A 141 10.80 6.34 1.37
CA ASP A 141 9.63 6.06 2.25
C ASP A 141 8.42 5.48 1.50
N LEU A 142 8.65 4.62 0.49
CA LEU A 142 7.61 4.02 -0.34
C LEU A 142 6.72 5.08 -1.01
N ASP A 143 7.30 6.12 -1.60
CA ASP A 143 6.57 7.18 -2.33
C ASP A 143 5.91 6.61 -3.60
N THR A 144 4.88 5.80 -3.39
CA THR A 144 4.11 5.19 -4.47
C THR A 144 3.36 6.20 -5.34
N PRO A 145 2.84 7.35 -4.84
CA PRO A 145 2.27 8.38 -5.70
C PRO A 145 3.25 8.90 -6.76
N THR A 146 4.47 9.21 -6.35
CA THR A 146 5.53 9.63 -7.29
C THR A 146 5.87 8.50 -8.26
N ALA A 147 6.03 7.27 -7.78
CA ALA A 147 6.29 6.11 -8.63
C ALA A 147 5.19 5.90 -9.69
N VAL A 148 3.92 5.98 -9.32
CA VAL A 148 2.78 5.88 -10.24
C VAL A 148 2.78 7.02 -11.26
N ALA A 149 3.06 8.26 -10.84
CA ALA A 149 3.12 9.43 -11.71
C ALA A 149 4.24 9.30 -12.77
N LEU A 150 5.40 8.75 -12.41
CA LEU A 150 6.49 8.48 -13.34
C LEU A 150 6.08 7.49 -14.42
N VAL A 151 5.42 6.40 -14.03
CA VAL A 151 4.90 5.40 -14.99
C VAL A 151 3.80 5.99 -15.88
N ASP A 152 2.89 6.82 -15.32
CA ASP A 152 1.86 7.53 -16.09
C ASP A 152 2.48 8.44 -17.16
N ALA A 153 3.50 9.21 -16.79
CA ALA A 153 4.19 10.11 -17.73
C ALA A 153 4.88 9.32 -18.84
N ALA A 154 5.57 8.24 -18.52
CA ALA A 154 6.24 7.37 -19.49
C ALA A 154 5.23 6.71 -20.44
N ALA A 155 4.13 6.18 -19.92
CA ALA A 155 3.08 5.56 -20.72
C ALA A 155 2.43 6.56 -21.71
N LYS A 156 2.18 7.82 -21.28
CA LYS A 156 1.68 8.89 -22.16
C LYS A 156 2.63 9.20 -23.30
N ASN A 157 3.92 9.07 -23.09
CA ASN A 157 4.96 9.31 -24.09
C ASN A 157 5.30 8.07 -24.94
N GLY A 158 4.53 6.99 -24.82
CA GLY A 158 4.75 5.75 -25.57
C GLY A 158 6.01 4.98 -25.17
N VAL A 159 6.54 5.23 -23.98
CA VAL A 159 7.67 4.47 -23.42
C VAL A 159 7.14 3.17 -22.82
N ALA A 160 7.87 2.06 -23.02
CA ALA A 160 7.56 0.78 -22.39
C ALA A 160 7.62 0.91 -20.85
N VAL A 161 6.61 0.38 -20.18
CA VAL A 161 6.47 0.53 -18.71
C VAL A 161 6.36 -0.83 -17.97
N GLY A 162 6.61 -1.95 -18.70
CA GLY A 162 6.32 -3.29 -18.18
C GLY A 162 7.07 -3.66 -16.90
N ASP A 163 8.37 -3.41 -16.86
CA ASP A 163 9.19 -3.74 -15.68
C ASP A 163 8.92 -2.79 -14.52
N SER A 164 8.71 -1.51 -14.81
CA SER A 164 8.34 -0.50 -13.80
C SER A 164 6.96 -0.77 -13.20
N ALA A 165 5.98 -1.14 -14.01
CA ALA A 165 4.66 -1.57 -13.53
C ALA A 165 4.76 -2.83 -12.64
N ARG A 166 5.57 -3.81 -13.07
CA ARG A 166 5.78 -5.04 -12.31
C ARG A 166 6.43 -4.79 -10.96
N LEU A 167 7.34 -3.81 -10.86
CA LEU A 167 7.93 -3.40 -9.58
C LEU A 167 6.88 -2.88 -8.60
N LEU A 168 5.82 -2.22 -9.11
CA LEU A 168 4.66 -1.80 -8.33
C LEU A 168 3.64 -2.93 -8.08
N GLY A 169 3.94 -4.16 -8.53
CA GLY A 169 3.06 -5.31 -8.43
C GLY A 169 1.88 -5.26 -9.41
N VAL A 170 1.96 -4.43 -10.45
CA VAL A 170 0.95 -4.32 -11.50
C VAL A 170 1.37 -5.18 -12.70
N VAL A 171 0.60 -6.22 -12.98
CA VAL A 171 0.82 -7.13 -14.13
C VAL A 171 0.01 -6.60 -15.31
N ILE A 172 0.68 -6.28 -16.41
CA ILE A 172 0.11 -5.73 -17.65
C ILE A 172 0.56 -6.51 -18.87
#